data_3883bf11df164569d3c236690493ad08
#
_entry.id   3883bf11df164569d3c236690493ad08
#
_cell.length_a   1.000
_cell.length_b   1.000
_cell.length_c   1.000
_cell.angle_alpha   90.00
_cell.angle_beta   90.00
_cell.angle_gamma   90.00
#
_symmetry.space_group_name_H-M   'P 1'
#
loop_
_entity.id
_entity.type
_entity.pdbx_description
1 polymer ?
#
loop_
_entity_poly.entity_id
_entity_poly.type
_entity_poly.pdbx_seq_one_letter_code
_entity_poly.pdbx_strand_id
1 'polypeptide(L)'
;MKRLRIREEARAELLRETAYYEGQRQGTGKRFREAVAASFDLIRRFPAGGAPGPVATRKSKVRGFPFTVVYRDEPEELVVFAIAPDRRQPGYWLQRAADE
;
A
#
# COMPACT_ATOMS: atom_id res chain seq x y z
N MET A 1 -12.16 -2.67 14.88
CA MET A 1 -11.25 -2.29 13.77
C MET A 1 -11.32 -3.35 12.68
N LYS A 2 -11.50 -2.95 11.43
CA LYS A 2 -11.63 -3.90 10.34
C LYS A 2 -10.33 -4.63 10.07
N ARG A 3 -10.44 -5.87 9.60
CA ARG A 3 -9.29 -6.64 9.16
C ARG A 3 -8.70 -6.02 7.90
N LEU A 4 -7.37 -6.01 7.82
CA LEU A 4 -6.65 -5.56 6.63
C LEU A 4 -6.24 -6.79 5.83
N ARG A 5 -6.72 -6.89 4.59
CA ARG A 5 -6.32 -7.96 3.68
C ARG A 5 -5.41 -7.38 2.61
N ILE A 6 -4.24 -7.95 2.46
CA ILE A 6 -3.26 -7.49 1.48
C ILE A 6 -3.31 -8.47 0.31
N ARG A 7 -3.62 -7.97 -0.88
CA ARG A 7 -3.61 -8.81 -2.07
C ARG A 7 -2.21 -9.35 -2.32
N GLU A 8 -2.15 -10.53 -2.94
CA GLU A 8 -0.88 -11.20 -3.17
C GLU A 8 0.09 -10.34 -3.98
N GLU A 9 -0.41 -9.63 -4.97
CA GLU A 9 0.42 -8.74 -5.78
C GLU A 9 1.03 -7.61 -4.95
N ALA A 10 0.25 -7.05 -4.02
CA ALA A 10 0.74 -6.00 -3.12
C ALA A 10 1.78 -6.56 -2.16
N ARG A 11 1.56 -7.77 -1.66
CA ARG A 11 2.53 -8.43 -0.78
C ARG A 11 3.85 -8.66 -1.52
N ALA A 12 3.78 -9.11 -2.76
CA ALA A 12 4.97 -9.31 -3.58
C ALA A 12 5.73 -8.00 -3.79
N GLU A 13 4.99 -6.90 -4.00
CA GLU A 13 5.60 -5.58 -4.15
C GLU A 13 6.32 -5.19 -2.86
N LEU A 14 5.68 -5.38 -1.71
CA LEU A 14 6.29 -5.07 -0.43
C LEU A 14 7.60 -5.84 -0.22
N LEU A 15 7.58 -7.14 -0.49
CA LEU A 15 8.77 -7.98 -0.32
C LEU A 15 9.89 -7.57 -1.27
N ARG A 16 9.57 -7.31 -2.53
CA ARG A 16 10.57 -6.94 -3.52
C ARG A 16 11.23 -5.61 -3.17
N GLU A 17 10.42 -4.61 -2.79
CA GLU A 17 10.97 -3.30 -2.47
C GLU A 17 11.75 -3.31 -1.17
N THR A 18 11.32 -4.12 -0.20
CA THR A 18 12.09 -4.30 1.04
C THR A 18 13.48 -4.84 0.74
N ALA A 19 13.57 -5.86 -0.12
CA ALA A 19 14.84 -6.44 -0.50
C ALA A 19 15.71 -5.44 -1.27
N TYR A 20 15.09 -4.65 -2.15
CA TYR A 20 15.80 -3.62 -2.90
C TYR A 20 16.46 -2.61 -1.95
N TYR A 21 15.68 -2.08 -1.00
CA TYR A 21 16.21 -1.09 -0.06
C TYR A 21 17.29 -1.68 0.84
N GLU A 22 17.11 -2.91 1.28
CA GLU A 22 18.12 -3.56 2.11
C GLU A 22 19.44 -3.76 1.35
N GLY A 23 19.34 -4.07 0.06
CA GLY A 23 20.52 -4.21 -0.80
C GLY A 23 21.23 -2.90 -1.07
N GLN A 24 20.51 -1.77 -1.01
CA GLN A 24 21.12 -0.46 -1.20
C GLN A 24 21.88 -0.01 0.05
N ARG A 25 21.32 -0.27 1.23
CA ARG A 25 21.95 0.11 2.48
C ARG A 25 21.35 -0.71 3.61
N GLN A 26 22.21 -1.34 4.40
CA GLN A 26 21.78 -2.16 5.53
C GLN A 26 20.88 -1.38 6.47
N GLY A 27 19.74 -1.99 6.86
CA GLY A 27 18.77 -1.40 7.75
C GLY A 27 17.67 -0.61 7.05
N THR A 28 17.82 -0.27 5.77
CA THR A 28 16.82 0.53 5.06
C THR A 28 15.59 -0.30 4.72
N GLY A 29 15.77 -1.61 4.46
CA GLY A 29 14.62 -2.50 4.24
C GLY A 29 13.70 -2.55 5.44
N LYS A 30 14.27 -2.64 6.64
CA LYS A 30 13.49 -2.60 7.87
C LYS A 30 12.72 -1.29 8.02
N ARG A 31 13.38 -0.16 7.75
CA ARG A 31 12.72 1.14 7.84
C ARG A 31 11.58 1.27 6.83
N PHE A 32 11.76 0.72 5.63
CA PHE A 32 10.71 0.72 4.62
C PHE A 32 9.49 -0.08 5.10
N ARG A 33 9.73 -1.30 5.62
CA ARG A 33 8.63 -2.13 6.14
C ARG A 33 7.89 -1.44 7.28
N GLU A 34 8.63 -0.78 8.17
CA GLU A 34 8.02 -0.06 9.29
C GLU A 34 7.18 1.12 8.81
N ALA A 35 7.65 1.82 7.77
CA ALA A 35 6.89 2.93 7.20
C ALA A 35 5.59 2.44 6.54
N VAL A 36 5.65 1.31 5.84
CA VAL A 36 4.44 0.70 5.25
C VAL A 36 3.49 0.24 6.34
N ALA A 37 4.00 -0.39 7.40
CA ALA A 37 3.18 -0.81 8.54
C ALA A 37 2.48 0.37 9.20
N ALA A 38 3.19 1.51 9.32
CA ALA A 38 2.58 2.73 9.86
C ALA A 38 1.44 3.23 8.96
N SER A 39 1.61 3.13 7.64
CA SER A 39 0.53 3.46 6.70
C SER A 39 -0.68 2.55 6.90
N PHE A 40 -0.45 1.25 7.09
CA PHE A 40 -1.54 0.31 7.36
C PHE A 40 -2.29 0.65 8.64
N ASP A 41 -1.56 1.01 9.69
CA ASP A 41 -2.20 1.42 10.96
C ASP A 41 -3.04 2.67 10.78
N LEU A 42 -2.54 3.62 10.02
CA LEU A 42 -3.27 4.86 9.74
C LEU A 42 -4.56 4.56 8.96
N ILE A 43 -4.48 3.71 7.95
CA ILE A 43 -5.63 3.30 7.15
C ILE A 43 -6.68 2.61 8.03
N ARG A 44 -6.24 1.75 8.94
CA ARG A 44 -7.17 1.06 9.84
C ARG A 44 -7.90 2.04 10.76
N ARG A 45 -7.19 3.05 11.26
CA ARG A 45 -7.78 4.03 12.17
C ARG A 45 -8.68 5.02 11.45
N PHE A 46 -8.34 5.36 10.21
CA PHE A 46 -9.07 6.37 9.44
C PHE A 46 -9.30 5.86 8.01
N PRO A 47 -10.18 4.86 7.83
CA PRO A 47 -10.35 4.24 6.50
C PRO A 47 -10.77 5.23 5.41
N ALA A 48 -11.53 6.26 5.77
CA ALA A 48 -11.98 7.28 4.82
C ALA A 48 -10.98 8.43 4.66
N GLY A 49 -9.83 8.35 5.34
CA GLY A 49 -8.86 9.46 5.32
C GLY A 49 -7.99 9.52 4.09
N GLY A 50 -7.90 8.44 3.32
CA GLY A 50 -7.08 8.44 2.11
C GLY A 50 -7.72 9.23 0.98
N ALA A 51 -6.88 9.78 0.09
CA ALA A 51 -7.36 10.52 -1.06
C ALA A 51 -8.14 9.59 -2.00
N PRO A 52 -9.35 9.99 -2.47
CA PRO A 52 -10.13 9.16 -3.37
C PRO A 52 -9.43 8.90 -4.70
N GLY A 53 -9.65 7.72 -5.26
CA GLY A 53 -9.13 7.34 -6.56
C GLY A 53 -10.17 6.54 -7.35
N PRO A 54 -9.79 6.05 -8.54
CA PRO A 54 -10.72 5.30 -9.39
C PRO A 54 -11.10 3.96 -8.77
N VAL A 55 -12.25 3.42 -9.19
CA VAL A 55 -12.77 2.11 -8.77
C VAL A 55 -12.94 2.04 -7.25
N ALA A 56 -13.43 3.14 -6.66
CA ALA A 56 -13.69 3.27 -5.22
C ALA A 56 -12.43 3.02 -4.38
N THR A 57 -11.25 3.26 -4.93
CA THR A 57 -10.00 3.14 -4.16
C THR A 57 -9.68 4.42 -3.41
N ARG A 58 -8.75 4.30 -2.47
CA ARG A 58 -8.16 5.43 -1.76
C ARG A 58 -6.66 5.25 -1.72
N LYS A 59 -5.93 6.35 -1.52
CA LYS A 59 -4.47 6.37 -1.53
C LYS A 59 -3.95 6.97 -0.24
N SER A 60 -2.91 6.34 0.31
CA SER A 60 -2.24 6.81 1.52
C SER A 60 -0.73 6.78 1.27
N LYS A 61 -0.07 7.92 1.46
CA LYS A 61 1.39 8.01 1.24
C LYS A 61 2.16 7.23 2.29
N VAL A 62 3.25 6.62 1.87
CA VAL A 62 4.22 6.00 2.77
C VAL A 62 5.21 7.08 3.17
N ARG A 63 5.26 7.40 4.47
CA ARG A 63 6.11 8.50 4.95
C ARG A 63 7.60 8.17 4.76
N GLY A 64 8.32 9.07 4.13
CA GLY A 64 9.76 8.96 3.95
C GLY A 64 10.21 8.12 2.77
N PHE A 65 9.27 7.57 2.00
CA PHE A 65 9.58 6.77 0.83
C PHE A 65 8.67 7.15 -0.33
N PRO A 66 9.14 7.05 -1.57
CA PRO A 66 8.33 7.46 -2.74
C PRO A 66 7.34 6.36 -3.13
N PHE A 67 6.44 6.03 -2.21
CA PHE A 67 5.44 4.98 -2.41
C PHE A 67 4.09 5.43 -1.89
N THR A 68 3.04 4.79 -2.40
CA THR A 68 1.66 5.04 -2.02
C THR A 68 0.95 3.70 -1.83
N VAL A 69 0.25 3.56 -0.72
CA VAL A 69 -0.61 2.39 -0.50
C VAL A 69 -1.96 2.67 -1.16
N VAL A 70 -2.37 1.79 -2.07
CA VAL A 70 -3.67 1.88 -2.73
C VAL A 70 -4.59 0.84 -2.09
N TYR A 71 -5.74 1.28 -1.58
CA TYR A 71 -6.63 0.39 -0.84
C TYR A 71 -8.09 0.74 -1.10
N ARG A 72 -8.99 -0.13 -0.63
CA ARG A 72 -10.44 0.12 -0.65
C ARG A 72 -11.01 -0.19 0.71
N ASP A 73 -11.89 0.69 1.20
CA ASP A 73 -12.62 0.49 2.44
C ASP A 73 -13.91 -0.26 2.12
N GLU A 74 -13.93 -1.57 2.39
CA GLU A 74 -15.10 -2.40 2.17
C GLU A 74 -15.83 -2.64 3.50
N PRO A 75 -17.09 -3.07 3.46
CA PRO A 75 -17.88 -3.14 4.70
C PRO A 75 -17.24 -3.95 5.82
N GLU A 76 -16.57 -5.06 5.50
CA GLU A 76 -16.05 -5.95 6.52
C GLU A 76 -14.52 -5.98 6.59
N GLU A 77 -13.84 -5.40 5.62
CA GLU A 77 -12.38 -5.44 5.57
C GLU A 77 -11.84 -4.27 4.75
N LEU A 78 -10.57 -4.01 4.98
CA LEU A 78 -9.80 -3.09 4.14
C LEU A 78 -8.96 -3.93 3.20
N VAL A 79 -9.00 -3.65 1.90
CA VAL A 79 -8.25 -4.41 0.90
C VAL A 79 -7.14 -3.56 0.35
N VAL A 80 -5.89 -4.04 0.44
CA VAL A 80 -4.74 -3.33 -0.12
C VAL A 80 -4.43 -3.93 -1.50
N PHE A 81 -4.49 -3.10 -2.52
CA PHE A 81 -4.26 -3.50 -3.91
C PHE A 81 -2.82 -3.35 -4.35
N ALA A 82 -2.11 -2.36 -3.83
CA ALA A 82 -0.75 -2.08 -4.29
C ALA A 82 0.05 -1.29 -3.27
N ILE A 83 1.34 -1.55 -3.26
CA ILE A 83 2.36 -0.67 -2.68
C ILE A 83 3.04 -0.04 -3.89
N ALA A 84 2.52 1.09 -4.34
CA ALA A 84 2.81 1.65 -5.66
C ALA A 84 3.95 2.65 -5.61
N PRO A 85 5.03 2.42 -6.40
CA PRO A 85 6.06 3.45 -6.56
C PRO A 85 5.45 4.70 -7.21
N ASP A 86 5.75 5.87 -6.65
CA ASP A 86 5.15 7.12 -7.12
C ASP A 86 5.50 7.42 -8.58
N ARG A 87 6.68 6.98 -9.05
CA ARG A 87 7.13 7.23 -10.42
C ARG A 87 6.64 6.21 -11.44
N ARG A 88 5.99 5.15 -10.98
CA ARG A 88 5.43 4.15 -11.89
C ARG A 88 4.16 4.67 -12.52
N GLN A 89 3.84 4.17 -13.74
CA GLN A 89 2.63 4.58 -14.46
C GLN A 89 1.41 4.53 -13.55
N PRO A 90 0.67 5.65 -13.43
CA PRO A 90 -0.53 5.66 -12.59
C PRO A 90 -1.54 4.62 -13.06
N GLY A 91 -2.18 3.94 -12.09
CA GLY A 91 -3.26 3.02 -12.40
C GLY A 91 -2.82 1.64 -12.87
N TYR A 92 -1.53 1.30 -12.81
CA TYR A 92 -1.09 -0.05 -13.19
C TYR A 92 -1.79 -1.14 -12.38
N TRP A 93 -2.31 -0.81 -11.21
CA TRP A 93 -3.01 -1.72 -10.30
C TRP A 93 -4.52 -1.78 -10.56
N LEU A 94 -5.04 -1.02 -11.52
CA LEU A 94 -6.49 -0.90 -11.74
C LEU A 94 -7.19 -2.24 -11.95
N GLN A 95 -6.58 -3.16 -12.68
CA GLN A 95 -7.17 -4.45 -12.92
C GLN A 95 -7.37 -5.24 -11.63
N ARG A 96 -6.46 -5.09 -10.68
CA ARG A 96 -6.59 -5.75 -9.38
C ARG A 96 -7.84 -5.26 -8.64
N ALA A 97 -8.07 -3.95 -8.67
CA ALA A 97 -9.23 -3.36 -8.01
C ALA A 97 -10.53 -3.71 -8.74
N ALA A 98 -10.49 -3.80 -10.06
CA ALA A 98 -11.65 -4.14 -10.86
C ALA A 98 -12.07 -5.60 -10.66
N ASP A 99 -11.13 -6.48 -10.32
CA ASP A 99 -11.40 -7.91 -10.13
C ASP A 99 -12.00 -8.25 -8.76
N GLU A 100 -12.05 -7.29 -7.84
CA GLU A 100 -12.62 -7.55 -6.49
C GLU A 100 -14.12 -7.38 -6.45
#